data_f079b1d28e5a9db7b017bfe78478b6d6
#
_entry.id   f079b1d28e5a9db7b017bfe78478b6d6
#
_cell.length_a   1.000
_cell.length_b   1.000
_cell.length_c   1.000
_cell.angle_alpha   90.00
_cell.angle_beta   90.00
_cell.angle_gamma   90.00
#
_symmetry.space_group_name_H-M   'P 1'
#
loop_
_entity.id
_entity.type
_entity.pdbx_description
1 polymer ?
#
loop_
_entity_poly.entity_id
_entity_poly.type
_entity_poly.pdbx_seq_one_letter_code
_entity_poly.pdbx_strand_id
1 'polypeptide(L)'
;MPQVRVKAVGTDAATTSRVVLLEETSGAGRIVVVAVGEAEALAAAAALEGVQSARPGTHRLIGAVLRAAGRRLVRVRVHTLRDAVFHAELDLDDGTRIDSRTSDAVVLALLLDADIVVADAVLTVAGVDPSTVVVEGLGTGSGELEAFRRFLDTATPDDFDEPPR
;
A
#
# COMPACT_ATOMS: atom_id res chain seq x y z
N MET A 1 1.53 -19.83 -1.13
CA MET A 1 1.37 -18.35 -1.23
C MET A 1 2.75 -17.75 -1.43
N PRO A 2 3.12 -17.38 -2.65
CA PRO A 2 4.38 -16.72 -2.95
C PRO A 2 4.52 -15.39 -2.22
N GLN A 3 5.77 -15.07 -1.86
CA GLN A 3 6.11 -13.77 -1.30
C GLN A 3 6.20 -12.74 -2.43
N VAL A 4 5.72 -11.54 -2.16
CA VAL A 4 5.78 -10.40 -3.08
C VAL A 4 6.38 -9.19 -2.36
N ARG A 5 6.86 -8.24 -3.15
CA ARG A 5 7.28 -6.92 -2.66
C ARG A 5 6.54 -5.81 -3.39
N VAL A 6 6.42 -4.67 -2.78
CA VAL A 6 5.97 -3.47 -3.47
C VAL A 6 7.09 -3.01 -4.42
N LYS A 7 6.84 -3.09 -5.71
CA LYS A 7 7.78 -2.68 -6.76
C LYS A 7 7.71 -1.19 -7.02
N ALA A 8 6.48 -0.68 -7.12
CA ALA A 8 6.22 0.73 -7.41
C ALA A 8 4.82 1.12 -6.97
N VAL A 9 4.63 2.41 -6.81
CA VAL A 9 3.33 3.08 -6.69
C VAL A 9 3.27 4.13 -7.78
N GLY A 10 2.14 4.23 -8.48
CA GLY A 10 2.05 5.18 -9.58
C GLY A 10 0.66 5.26 -10.20
N THR A 11 0.63 5.78 -11.42
CA THR A 11 -0.57 5.86 -12.25
C THR A 11 -0.44 4.88 -13.40
N ASP A 12 -1.43 4.03 -13.58
CA ASP A 12 -1.52 3.17 -14.76
C ASP A 12 -1.78 4.04 -16.00
N ALA A 13 -0.87 3.98 -16.97
CA ALA A 13 -0.94 4.80 -18.19
C ALA A 13 -2.19 4.53 -19.04
N ALA A 14 -2.77 3.33 -18.95
CA ALA A 14 -3.94 2.94 -19.74
C ALA A 14 -5.27 3.38 -19.11
N THR A 15 -5.38 3.32 -17.77
CA THR A 15 -6.63 3.58 -17.05
C THR A 15 -6.63 4.89 -16.29
N THR A 16 -5.46 5.56 -16.18
CA THR A 16 -5.25 6.75 -15.33
C THR A 16 -5.57 6.53 -13.85
N SER A 17 -5.73 5.28 -13.43
CA SER A 17 -6.01 4.90 -12.05
C SER A 17 -4.72 4.84 -11.23
N ARG A 18 -4.79 5.21 -9.95
CA ARG A 18 -3.68 4.98 -9.03
C ARG A 18 -3.53 3.49 -8.74
N VAL A 19 -2.31 3.00 -8.79
CA VAL A 19 -2.00 1.58 -8.59
C VAL A 19 -0.80 1.36 -7.69
N VAL A 20 -0.83 0.23 -6.99
CA VAL A 20 0.32 -0.37 -6.31
C VAL A 20 0.69 -1.64 -7.06
N LEU A 21 1.96 -1.78 -7.41
CA LEU A 21 2.50 -2.96 -8.08
C LEU A 21 3.13 -3.90 -7.06
N LEU A 22 2.59 -5.11 -6.96
CA LEU A 22 3.14 -6.19 -6.14
C LEU A 22 3.87 -7.18 -7.04
N GLU A 23 5.20 -7.25 -6.93
CA GLU A 23 6.06 -8.13 -7.71
C GLU A 23 6.39 -9.39 -6.94
N GLU A 24 6.19 -10.54 -7.55
CA GLU A 24 6.61 -11.83 -7.03
C GLU A 24 8.14 -11.87 -6.86
N THR A 25 8.62 -12.23 -5.66
CA THR A 25 10.06 -12.21 -5.36
C THR A 25 10.80 -13.45 -5.86
N SER A 26 10.07 -14.49 -6.25
CA SER A 26 10.58 -15.75 -6.77
C SER A 26 9.71 -16.25 -7.91
N GLY A 27 10.19 -17.22 -8.68
CA GLY A 27 9.43 -17.79 -9.78
C GLY A 27 9.46 -16.92 -11.04
N ALA A 28 8.28 -16.66 -11.65
CA ALA A 28 8.17 -15.94 -12.92
C ALA A 28 8.26 -14.40 -12.77
N GLY A 29 8.37 -13.88 -11.56
CA GLY A 29 8.43 -12.44 -11.30
C GLY A 29 7.15 -11.69 -11.70
N ARG A 30 5.99 -12.36 -11.68
CA ARG A 30 4.69 -11.78 -12.07
C ARG A 30 4.36 -10.55 -11.21
N ILE A 31 3.60 -9.65 -11.80
CA ILE A 31 3.12 -8.44 -11.11
C ILE A 31 1.62 -8.53 -10.92
N VAL A 32 1.15 -8.26 -9.70
CA VAL A 32 -0.25 -7.99 -9.42
C VAL A 32 -0.43 -6.48 -9.36
N VAL A 33 -1.34 -5.96 -10.18
CA VAL A 33 -1.69 -4.54 -10.25
C VAL A 33 -2.91 -4.30 -9.36
N VAL A 34 -2.73 -3.59 -8.27
CA VAL A 34 -3.82 -3.28 -7.30
C VAL A 34 -4.23 -1.83 -7.48
N ALA A 35 -5.44 -1.60 -7.98
CA ALA A 35 -6.02 -0.26 -8.04
C ALA A 35 -6.32 0.24 -6.62
N VAL A 36 -5.96 1.50 -6.34
CA VAL A 36 -6.11 2.12 -5.02
C VAL A 36 -6.63 3.54 -5.15
N GLY A 37 -7.15 4.10 -4.07
CA GLY A 37 -7.51 5.51 -4.02
C GLY A 37 -6.29 6.44 -3.99
N GLU A 38 -6.51 7.72 -4.25
CA GLU A 38 -5.47 8.75 -4.25
C GLU A 38 -4.73 8.82 -2.91
N ALA A 39 -5.47 8.87 -1.80
CA ALA A 39 -4.91 8.96 -0.46
C ALA A 39 -4.10 7.71 -0.09
N GLU A 40 -4.58 6.53 -0.50
CA GLU A 40 -3.89 5.26 -0.27
C GLU A 40 -2.61 5.15 -1.11
N ALA A 41 -2.63 5.64 -2.36
CA ALA A 41 -1.45 5.69 -3.22
C ALA A 41 -0.36 6.60 -2.61
N LEU A 42 -0.74 7.79 -2.15
CA LEU A 42 0.19 8.71 -1.49
C LEU A 42 0.76 8.11 -0.19
N ALA A 43 -0.08 7.46 0.62
CA ALA A 43 0.36 6.78 1.83
C ALA A 43 1.35 5.64 1.52
N ALA A 44 1.08 4.85 0.48
CA ALA A 44 1.96 3.77 0.04
C ALA A 44 3.30 4.30 -0.49
N ALA A 45 3.28 5.34 -1.33
CA ALA A 45 4.47 5.99 -1.86
C ALA A 45 5.33 6.58 -0.72
N ALA A 46 4.71 7.31 0.21
CA ALA A 46 5.41 7.86 1.37
C ALA A 46 6.02 6.76 2.27
N ALA A 47 5.33 5.64 2.44
CA ALA A 47 5.84 4.50 3.20
C ALA A 47 7.02 3.83 2.49
N LEU A 48 6.93 3.63 1.17
CA LEU A 48 7.97 3.03 0.35
C LEU A 48 9.26 3.85 0.36
N GLU A 49 9.14 5.19 0.37
CA GLU A 49 10.27 6.11 0.41
C GLU A 49 10.75 6.46 1.83
N GLY A 50 10.11 5.90 2.85
CA GLY A 50 10.49 6.17 4.24
C GLY A 50 10.20 7.60 4.69
N VAL A 51 9.31 8.32 4.02
CA VAL A 51 8.92 9.69 4.38
C VAL A 51 8.27 9.70 5.75
N GLN A 52 8.73 10.60 6.61
CA GLN A 52 8.16 10.80 7.95
C GLN A 52 7.45 12.15 8.02
N SER A 53 6.26 12.17 8.60
CA SER A 53 5.53 13.38 8.95
C SER A 53 5.71 13.73 10.42
N ALA A 54 5.55 15.01 10.76
CA ALA A 54 5.68 15.50 12.14
C ALA A 54 4.65 14.85 13.10
N ARG A 55 3.49 14.44 12.58
CA ARG A 55 2.48 13.70 13.33
C ARG A 55 2.17 12.38 12.61
N PRO A 56 1.85 11.30 13.36
CA PRO A 56 1.55 10.01 12.74
C PRO A 56 0.21 10.07 11.98
N GLY A 57 0.24 9.74 10.69
CA GLY A 57 -0.97 9.44 9.93
C GLY A 57 -1.64 8.12 10.39
N THR A 58 -2.83 7.82 9.86
CA THR A 58 -3.67 6.70 10.29
C THR A 58 -2.93 5.36 10.34
N HIS A 59 -2.20 5.00 9.31
CA HIS A 59 -1.47 3.71 9.27
C HIS A 59 -0.35 3.65 10.33
N ARG A 60 0.38 4.76 10.54
CA ARG A 60 1.39 4.83 11.62
C ARG A 60 0.75 4.76 13.00
N LEU A 61 -0.44 5.37 13.16
CA LEU A 61 -1.22 5.26 14.39
C LEU A 61 -1.65 3.81 14.65
N ILE A 62 -2.14 3.09 13.63
CA ILE A 62 -2.47 1.66 13.77
C ILE A 62 -1.24 0.87 14.23
N GLY A 63 -0.08 1.09 13.63
CA GLY A 63 1.17 0.45 14.06
C GLY A 63 1.54 0.78 15.51
N ALA A 64 1.33 2.01 15.96
CA ALA A 64 1.55 2.42 17.35
C ALA A 64 0.57 1.74 18.31
N VAL A 65 -0.71 1.61 17.92
CA VAL A 65 -1.74 0.90 18.70
C VAL A 65 -1.40 -0.58 18.84
N LEU A 66 -1.02 -1.26 17.75
CA LEU A 66 -0.59 -2.66 17.79
C LEU A 66 0.58 -2.85 18.76
N ARG A 67 1.59 -1.98 18.66
CA ARG A 67 2.76 -2.03 19.56
C ARG A 67 2.36 -1.79 21.02
N ALA A 68 1.48 -0.81 21.29
CA ALA A 68 0.99 -0.53 22.63
C ALA A 68 0.17 -1.70 23.22
N ALA A 69 -0.52 -2.46 22.37
CA ALA A 69 -1.24 -3.67 22.73
C ALA A 69 -0.31 -4.90 22.88
N GLY A 70 1.00 -4.74 22.71
CA GLY A 70 1.97 -5.84 22.75
C GLY A 70 1.84 -6.79 21.57
N ARG A 71 1.37 -6.31 20.41
CA ARG A 71 1.18 -7.08 19.18
C ARG A 71 2.10 -6.60 18.06
N ARG A 72 2.39 -7.52 17.15
CA ARG A 72 3.20 -7.25 15.97
C ARG A 72 2.52 -7.81 14.72
N LEU A 73 2.48 -7.02 13.67
CA LEU A 73 2.12 -7.50 12.34
C LEU A 73 3.28 -8.35 11.81
N VAL A 74 3.00 -9.61 11.50
CA VAL A 74 4.00 -10.56 10.97
C VAL A 74 3.90 -10.61 9.44
N ARG A 75 2.66 -10.61 8.92
CA ARG A 75 2.41 -10.82 7.49
C ARG A 75 1.12 -10.19 7.06
N VAL A 76 1.10 -9.77 5.80
CA VAL A 76 -0.09 -9.40 5.05
C VAL A 76 -0.37 -10.49 4.03
N ARG A 77 -1.61 -10.95 3.92
CA ARG A 77 -2.04 -11.93 2.93
C ARG A 77 -3.10 -11.35 2.00
N VAL A 78 -2.80 -11.26 0.71
CA VAL A 78 -3.80 -11.03 -0.33
C VAL A 78 -4.31 -12.41 -0.77
N HIS A 79 -5.51 -12.76 -0.30
CA HIS A 79 -5.97 -14.16 -0.37
C HIS A 79 -7.05 -14.41 -1.42
N THR A 80 -7.77 -13.37 -1.86
CA THR A 80 -8.91 -13.53 -2.79
C THR A 80 -9.02 -12.31 -3.70
N LEU A 81 -9.42 -12.55 -4.94
CA LEU A 81 -9.93 -11.55 -5.89
C LEU A 81 -11.38 -11.90 -6.19
N ARG A 82 -12.32 -11.00 -5.87
CA ARG A 82 -13.74 -11.15 -6.14
C ARG A 82 -14.30 -9.83 -6.66
N ASP A 83 -15.05 -9.89 -7.75
CA ASP A 83 -15.68 -8.71 -8.36
C ASP A 83 -14.70 -7.54 -8.57
N ALA A 84 -13.49 -7.87 -9.08
CA ALA A 84 -12.36 -6.96 -9.26
C ALA A 84 -11.81 -6.32 -7.96
N VAL A 85 -12.22 -6.80 -6.78
CA VAL A 85 -11.72 -6.33 -5.48
C VAL A 85 -10.79 -7.37 -4.88
N PHE A 86 -9.57 -6.94 -4.55
CA PHE A 86 -8.63 -7.74 -3.77
C PHE A 86 -8.96 -7.69 -2.29
N HIS A 87 -9.00 -8.86 -1.66
CA HIS A 87 -9.23 -9.02 -0.22
C HIS A 87 -7.94 -9.43 0.46
N ALA A 88 -7.65 -8.77 1.58
CA ALA A 88 -6.45 -9.01 2.36
C ALA A 88 -6.75 -9.22 3.84
N GLU A 89 -5.82 -9.86 4.52
CA GLU A 89 -5.82 -10.05 5.97
C GLU A 89 -4.45 -9.69 6.54
N LEU A 90 -4.46 -9.18 7.76
CA LEU A 90 -3.29 -8.95 8.59
C LEU A 90 -3.11 -10.15 9.53
N ASP A 91 -1.95 -10.81 9.48
CA ASP A 91 -1.58 -11.88 10.42
C ASP A 91 -0.75 -11.27 11.57
N LEU A 92 -1.23 -11.35 12.78
CA LEU A 92 -0.51 -10.94 13.97
C LEU A 92 0.31 -12.10 14.56
N ASP A 93 1.27 -11.76 15.43
CA ASP A 93 2.20 -12.68 16.07
C ASP A 93 1.55 -13.69 17.05
N ASP A 94 0.31 -13.43 17.47
CA ASP A 94 -0.48 -14.36 18.28
C ASP A 94 -1.41 -15.27 17.45
N GLY A 95 -1.33 -15.20 16.12
CA GLY A 95 -2.18 -15.95 15.21
C GLY A 95 -3.52 -15.28 14.91
N THR A 96 -3.81 -14.11 15.48
CA THR A 96 -5.01 -13.32 15.16
C THR A 96 -4.94 -12.87 13.71
N ARG A 97 -6.08 -12.94 13.02
CA ARG A 97 -6.27 -12.45 11.64
C ARG A 97 -7.29 -11.35 11.62
N ILE A 98 -6.95 -10.28 10.94
CA ILE A 98 -7.81 -9.09 10.83
C ILE A 98 -8.07 -8.83 9.35
N ASP A 99 -9.34 -8.78 8.95
CA ASP A 99 -9.74 -8.38 7.60
C ASP A 99 -9.31 -6.94 7.32
N SER A 100 -8.84 -6.67 6.11
CA SER A 100 -8.32 -5.37 5.70
C SER A 100 -8.50 -5.13 4.21
N ARG A 101 -8.67 -3.87 3.83
CA ARG A 101 -8.47 -3.51 2.43
C ARG A 101 -7.02 -3.77 2.03
N THR A 102 -6.80 -4.23 0.81
CA THR A 102 -5.43 -4.55 0.34
C THR A 102 -4.52 -3.33 0.36
N SER A 103 -5.03 -2.14 0.03
CA SER A 103 -4.27 -0.88 0.11
C SER A 103 -3.75 -0.58 1.52
N ASP A 104 -4.62 -0.68 2.54
CA ASP A 104 -4.24 -0.43 3.94
C ASP A 104 -3.24 -1.48 4.43
N ALA A 105 -3.48 -2.74 4.10
CA ALA A 105 -2.61 -3.85 4.46
C ALA A 105 -1.18 -3.65 3.90
N VAL A 106 -1.06 -3.27 2.62
CA VAL A 106 0.23 -3.00 1.98
C VAL A 106 0.97 -1.84 2.65
N VAL A 107 0.27 -0.73 2.94
CA VAL A 107 0.89 0.40 3.65
C VAL A 107 1.38 -0.01 5.04
N LEU A 108 0.58 -0.80 5.77
CA LEU A 108 0.97 -1.32 7.07
C LEU A 108 2.20 -2.25 6.98
N ALA A 109 2.25 -3.12 5.95
CA ALA A 109 3.41 -3.98 5.73
C ALA A 109 4.69 -3.17 5.50
N LEU A 110 4.64 -2.14 4.65
CA LEU A 110 5.78 -1.25 4.40
C LEU A 110 6.24 -0.50 5.65
N LEU A 111 5.29 -0.02 6.48
CA LEU A 111 5.60 0.76 7.68
C LEU A 111 6.11 -0.09 8.85
N LEU A 112 5.73 -1.37 8.91
CA LEU A 112 5.99 -2.27 10.03
C LEU A 112 6.98 -3.38 9.67
N ASP A 113 7.54 -3.35 8.45
CA ASP A 113 8.50 -4.33 7.93
C ASP A 113 7.94 -5.77 8.00
N ALA A 114 6.68 -5.94 7.57
CA ALA A 114 6.00 -7.23 7.55
C ALA A 114 6.02 -7.83 6.15
N ASP A 115 6.05 -9.17 6.06
CA ASP A 115 5.98 -9.88 4.80
C ASP A 115 4.66 -9.63 4.07
N ILE A 116 4.70 -9.57 2.74
CA ILE A 116 3.49 -9.59 1.90
C ILE A 116 3.48 -10.88 1.11
N VAL A 117 2.38 -11.62 1.16
CA VAL A 117 2.17 -12.84 0.37
C VAL A 117 0.86 -12.74 -0.41
N VAL A 118 0.84 -13.36 -1.58
CA VAL A 118 -0.33 -13.42 -2.46
C VAL A 118 -0.72 -14.88 -2.69
N ALA A 119 -2.01 -15.20 -2.64
CA ALA A 119 -2.47 -16.56 -2.92
C ALA A 119 -2.17 -16.96 -4.36
N ASP A 120 -1.80 -18.22 -4.57
CA ASP A 120 -1.50 -18.77 -5.90
C ASP A 120 -2.68 -18.59 -6.85
N ALA A 121 -3.91 -18.75 -6.36
CA ALA A 121 -5.13 -18.50 -7.14
C ALA A 121 -5.24 -17.04 -7.60
N VAL A 122 -4.87 -16.08 -6.77
CA VAL A 122 -4.86 -14.65 -7.12
C VAL A 122 -3.78 -14.37 -8.16
N LEU A 123 -2.56 -14.90 -7.98
CA LEU A 123 -1.49 -14.78 -8.95
C LEU A 123 -1.80 -15.44 -10.29
N THR A 124 -2.58 -16.52 -10.29
CA THR A 124 -3.00 -17.19 -11.54
C THR A 124 -3.98 -16.33 -12.33
N VAL A 125 -4.88 -15.62 -11.66
CA VAL A 125 -5.93 -14.82 -12.31
C VAL A 125 -5.46 -13.40 -12.61
N ALA A 126 -4.71 -12.77 -11.70
CA ALA A 126 -4.37 -11.34 -11.76
C ALA A 126 -2.87 -11.07 -11.96
N GLY A 127 -2.04 -12.11 -11.97
CA GLY A 127 -0.61 -11.95 -12.22
C GLY A 127 -0.34 -11.72 -13.71
N VAL A 128 0.33 -10.62 -14.02
CA VAL A 128 0.70 -10.24 -15.39
C VAL A 128 2.23 -10.26 -15.58
N ASP A 129 2.67 -10.35 -16.82
CA ASP A 129 4.09 -10.27 -17.17
C ASP A 129 4.60 -8.84 -16.88
N PRO A 130 5.74 -8.68 -16.21
CA PRO A 130 6.33 -7.38 -15.91
C PRO A 130 6.50 -6.46 -17.13
N SER A 131 6.75 -7.02 -18.31
CA SER A 131 6.94 -6.26 -19.55
C SER A 131 5.65 -5.60 -20.07
N THR A 132 4.50 -6.05 -19.61
CA THR A 132 3.19 -5.52 -20.03
C THR A 132 2.68 -4.37 -19.17
N VAL A 133 3.35 -4.07 -18.05
CA VAL A 133 2.93 -3.06 -17.10
C VAL A 133 3.69 -1.76 -17.32
N VAL A 134 2.96 -0.71 -17.70
CA VAL A 134 3.52 0.64 -17.84
C VAL A 134 2.86 1.54 -16.79
N VAL A 135 3.65 1.98 -15.81
CA VAL A 135 3.19 2.84 -14.71
C VAL A 135 4.07 4.08 -14.63
N GLU A 136 3.44 5.23 -14.60
CA GLU A 136 4.11 6.49 -14.26
C GLU A 136 4.22 6.59 -12.74
N GLY A 137 5.47 6.54 -12.23
CA GLY A 137 5.72 6.43 -10.79
C GLY A 137 5.32 7.67 -10.01
N LEU A 138 4.73 7.47 -8.84
CA LEU A 138 4.68 8.43 -7.74
C LEU A 138 5.97 8.23 -6.91
N GLY A 139 7.12 8.45 -7.51
CA GLY A 139 8.42 8.22 -6.86
C GLY A 139 9.20 9.51 -6.64
N THR A 140 10.40 9.37 -6.08
CA THR A 140 11.38 10.45 -5.86
C THR A 140 11.49 11.35 -7.10
N GLY A 141 10.92 12.56 -7.00
CA GLY A 141 10.88 13.53 -8.10
C GLY A 141 9.50 13.84 -8.66
N SER A 142 8.43 13.18 -8.23
CA SER A 142 7.09 13.65 -8.53
C SER A 142 6.78 14.84 -7.62
N GLY A 143 6.50 16.01 -8.21
CA GLY A 143 6.13 17.21 -7.47
C GLY A 143 4.91 17.01 -6.55
N GLU A 144 4.12 15.96 -6.79
CA GLU A 144 2.96 15.56 -5.98
C GLU A 144 3.36 15.03 -4.60
N LEU A 145 4.42 14.21 -4.49
CA LEU A 145 4.89 13.70 -3.21
C LEU A 145 5.56 14.81 -2.37
N GLU A 146 6.30 15.71 -3.04
CA GLU A 146 6.86 16.89 -2.37
C GLU A 146 5.77 17.88 -1.95
N ALA A 147 4.71 18.05 -2.75
CA ALA A 147 3.54 18.85 -2.40
C ALA A 147 2.79 18.24 -1.22
N PHE A 148 2.59 16.93 -1.22
CA PHE A 148 1.96 16.21 -0.12
C PHE A 148 2.79 16.28 1.17
N ARG A 149 4.12 16.11 1.07
CA ARG A 149 5.03 16.28 2.22
C ARG A 149 4.94 17.70 2.78
N ARG A 150 5.02 18.73 1.93
CA ARG A 150 4.86 20.12 2.36
C ARG A 150 3.51 20.38 3.00
N PHE A 151 2.44 19.84 2.44
CA PHE A 151 1.11 19.92 3.02
C PHE A 151 1.08 19.31 4.43
N LEU A 152 1.63 18.10 4.63
CA LEU A 152 1.69 17.45 5.95
C LEU A 152 2.53 18.24 6.96
N ASP A 153 3.61 18.87 6.51
CA ASP A 153 4.51 19.65 7.37
C ASP A 153 3.95 21.04 7.74
N THR A 154 3.05 21.58 6.90
CA THR A 154 2.50 22.94 7.06
C THR A 154 1.01 22.98 7.39
N ALA A 155 0.30 21.84 7.31
CA ALA A 155 -1.13 21.78 7.59
C ALA A 155 -1.46 22.18 9.03
N THR A 156 -2.31 23.17 9.17
CA THR A 156 -2.83 23.66 10.44
C THR A 156 -4.31 23.27 10.57
N PRO A 157 -4.91 23.27 11.77
CA PRO A 157 -6.34 23.02 11.93
C PRO A 157 -7.23 23.92 11.05
N ASP A 158 -6.80 25.13 10.78
CA ASP A 158 -7.56 26.13 10.02
C ASP A 158 -7.65 25.77 8.51
N ASP A 159 -6.73 24.96 8.01
CA ASP A 159 -6.74 24.49 6.61
C ASP A 159 -7.88 23.51 6.31
N PHE A 160 -8.57 23.02 7.34
CA PHE A 160 -9.68 22.07 7.23
C PHE A 160 -11.05 22.72 7.48
N ASP A 161 -11.11 24.03 7.79
CA ASP A 161 -12.34 24.74 8.10
C ASP A 161 -13.00 25.47 6.90
N GLU A 162 -12.35 25.50 5.71
CA GLU A 162 -12.99 26.05 4.51
C GLU A 162 -13.84 24.97 3.78
N PRO A 163 -15.14 25.23 3.55
CA PRO A 163 -15.94 24.37 2.70
C PRO A 163 -15.45 24.47 1.24
N PRO A 164 -15.51 23.37 0.47
CA PRO A 164 -15.09 23.36 -0.93
C PRO A 164 -15.94 24.37 -1.73
N ARG A 165 -15.26 25.23 -2.49
CA ARG A 165 -15.89 26.15 -3.44
C ARG A 165 -16.33 25.43 -4.70
#